data_e665ae09e2d2e00a0aceb683033a86fc
#
_entry.id   e665ae09e2d2e00a0aceb683033a86fc
#
_cell.length_a   1.000
_cell.length_b   1.000
_cell.length_c   1.000
_cell.angle_alpha   90.00
_cell.angle_beta   90.00
_cell.angle_gamma   90.00
#
_symmetry.space_group_name_H-M   'P 1'
#
loop_
_entity.id
_entity.type
_entity.pdbx_description
1 polymer ?
#
loop_
_entity_poly.entity_id
_entity_poly.type
_entity_poly.pdbx_seq_one_letter_code
_entity_poly.pdbx_strand_id
1 'polypeptide(L)'
;RVVNRNGAEIHYRDREKEILFMDMRQMGEPFEKKYVRFTEEDIRKVADTYHNWQREGHTETYTDVPEFCKSVSVDEEGGIADKSFSLVPSKYIEFVNRDEVVDYDTRMKELQGELTNILRKEAESREAVLSVFKSLGYEIKNQL
;
A
#
# COMPACT_ATOMS: atom_id res chain seq x y z
N ARG A 1 -1.05 -19.78 -27.87
CA ARG A 1 0.28 -20.41 -27.96
C ARG A 1 0.39 -21.53 -26.94
N VAL A 2 0.78 -22.71 -27.35
CA VAL A 2 1.03 -23.85 -26.45
C VAL A 2 2.53 -23.96 -26.17
N VAL A 3 2.89 -24.12 -24.92
CA VAL A 3 4.28 -24.34 -24.50
C VAL A 3 4.32 -25.55 -23.58
N ASN A 4 5.19 -26.51 -23.88
CA ASN A 4 5.41 -27.67 -23.02
C ASN A 4 6.51 -27.35 -22.01
N ARG A 5 6.18 -27.37 -20.74
CA ARG A 5 7.12 -27.09 -19.64
C ARG A 5 7.01 -28.20 -18.59
N ASN A 6 8.10 -28.93 -18.38
CA ASN A 6 8.16 -30.06 -17.42
C ASN A 6 7.08 -31.14 -17.66
N GLY A 7 6.72 -31.40 -18.90
CA GLY A 7 5.71 -32.41 -19.24
C GLY A 7 4.25 -31.93 -19.14
N ALA A 8 4.02 -30.66 -18.77
CA ALA A 8 2.69 -30.07 -18.79
C ALA A 8 2.54 -29.12 -19.99
N GLU A 9 1.44 -29.27 -20.72
CA GLU A 9 1.06 -28.35 -21.79
C GLU A 9 0.40 -27.10 -21.14
N ILE A 10 1.01 -25.93 -21.37
CA ILE A 10 0.46 -24.65 -20.91
C ILE A 10 -0.08 -23.92 -22.13
N HIS A 11 -1.37 -23.63 -22.09
CA HIS A 11 -2.05 -22.86 -23.10
C HIS A 11 -2.06 -21.39 -22.73
N TYR A 12 -1.52 -20.55 -23.61
CA TYR A 12 -1.52 -19.12 -23.45
C TYR A 12 -2.55 -18.50 -24.38
N ARG A 13 -3.36 -17.58 -23.85
CA ARG A 13 -4.31 -16.77 -24.63
C ARG A 13 -3.60 -15.76 -25.54
N ASP A 14 -4.33 -15.22 -26.48
CA ASP A 14 -3.91 -14.04 -27.21
C ASP A 14 -4.01 -12.80 -26.31
N ARG A 15 -3.01 -11.95 -26.35
CA ARG A 15 -2.85 -10.73 -25.54
C ARG A 15 -2.35 -9.56 -26.37
N GLU A 16 -2.51 -9.62 -27.68
CA GLU A 16 -1.87 -8.68 -28.61
C GLU A 16 -2.26 -7.22 -28.32
N LYS A 17 -3.47 -7.01 -27.78
CA LYS A 17 -3.99 -5.68 -27.51
C LYS A 17 -4.24 -5.40 -26.04
N GLU A 18 -3.56 -6.09 -25.15
CA GLU A 18 -3.74 -5.94 -23.72
C GLU A 18 -2.40 -5.75 -22.99
N ILE A 19 -2.41 -4.90 -21.98
CA ILE A 19 -1.27 -4.67 -21.10
C ILE A 19 -1.73 -4.88 -19.66
N LEU A 20 -0.97 -5.69 -18.94
CA LEU A 20 -1.13 -5.85 -17.50
C LEU A 20 -0.25 -4.84 -16.77
N PHE A 21 -0.86 -3.95 -16.03
CA PHE A 21 -0.17 -3.05 -15.11
C PHE A 21 -0.16 -3.66 -13.71
N MET A 22 0.98 -3.57 -13.03
CA MET A 22 1.12 -3.95 -11.62
C MET A 22 1.82 -2.82 -10.85
N ASP A 23 1.28 -2.45 -9.71
CA ASP A 23 1.89 -1.49 -8.79
C ASP A 23 2.55 -2.23 -7.63
N MET A 24 3.87 -2.20 -7.58
CA MET A 24 4.66 -2.90 -6.55
C MET A 24 5.23 -1.94 -5.50
N ARG A 25 4.79 -0.68 -5.46
CA ARG A 25 5.33 0.34 -4.54
C ARG A 25 5.08 0.02 -3.07
N GLN A 26 4.06 -0.75 -2.77
CA GLN A 26 3.70 -1.16 -1.40
C GLN A 26 4.24 -2.54 -1.02
N MET A 27 5.04 -3.15 -1.89
CA MET A 27 5.64 -4.46 -1.67
C MET A 27 7.08 -4.35 -1.18
N GLY A 28 7.55 -5.42 -0.56
CA GLY A 28 8.89 -5.55 -0.07
C GLY A 28 9.09 -5.04 1.35
N GLU A 29 10.22 -5.40 1.90
CA GLU A 29 10.66 -5.01 3.23
C GLU A 29 11.93 -4.15 3.16
N PRO A 30 12.13 -3.21 4.09
CA PRO A 30 13.35 -2.43 4.14
C PRO A 30 14.57 -3.35 4.28
N PHE A 31 15.51 -3.20 3.35
CA PHE A 31 16.78 -3.89 3.36
C PHE A 31 17.90 -2.86 3.40
N GLU A 32 18.70 -2.82 4.46
CA GLU A 32 19.64 -1.77 4.74
C GLU A 32 18.99 -0.36 4.74
N LYS A 33 19.78 0.71 4.87
CA LYS A 33 19.22 2.07 5.04
C LYS A 33 18.54 2.66 3.80
N LYS A 34 18.74 2.07 2.61
CA LYS A 34 18.35 2.71 1.33
C LYS A 34 17.66 1.77 0.34
N TYR A 35 17.59 0.48 0.65
CA TYR A 35 17.09 -0.51 -0.29
C TYR A 35 15.83 -1.19 0.23
N VAL A 36 15.03 -1.67 -0.71
CA VAL A 36 13.87 -2.52 -0.45
C VAL A 36 14.13 -3.86 -1.13
N ARG A 37 13.88 -4.93 -0.44
CA ARG A 37 13.98 -6.28 -0.97
C ARG A 37 12.59 -6.91 -1.01
N PHE A 38 12.24 -7.48 -2.16
CA PHE A 38 11.00 -8.27 -2.26
C PHE A 38 11.12 -9.56 -1.46
N THR A 39 10.06 -9.87 -0.75
CA THR A 39 9.93 -11.16 -0.05
C THR A 39 9.59 -12.27 -1.05
N GLU A 40 9.76 -13.53 -0.63
CA GLU A 40 9.33 -14.67 -1.44
C GLU A 40 7.81 -14.64 -1.72
N GLU A 41 7.02 -14.10 -0.80
CA GLU A 41 5.58 -13.93 -0.95
C GLU A 41 5.25 -12.87 -2.00
N ASP A 42 5.96 -11.75 -2.01
CA ASP A 42 5.80 -10.71 -3.02
C ASP A 42 6.11 -11.24 -4.42
N ILE A 43 7.24 -11.94 -4.54
CA ILE A 43 7.67 -12.54 -5.82
C ILE A 43 6.61 -13.56 -6.29
N ARG A 44 6.12 -14.40 -5.41
CA ARG A 44 5.08 -15.38 -5.72
C ARG A 44 3.79 -14.70 -6.15
N LYS A 45 3.34 -13.70 -5.41
CA LYS A 45 2.12 -12.94 -5.72
C LYS A 45 2.18 -12.32 -7.12
N VAL A 46 3.29 -11.66 -7.46
CA VAL A 46 3.49 -11.08 -8.80
C VAL A 46 3.52 -12.15 -9.88
N ALA A 47 4.26 -13.24 -9.65
CA ALA A 47 4.38 -14.35 -10.61
C ALA A 47 3.04 -15.04 -10.85
N ASP A 48 2.29 -15.35 -9.79
CA ASP A 48 0.98 -16.00 -9.89
C ASP A 48 -0.04 -15.10 -10.61
N THR A 49 -0.06 -13.80 -10.29
CA THR A 49 -0.91 -12.82 -10.98
C THR A 49 -0.61 -12.80 -12.47
N TYR A 50 0.65 -12.71 -12.85
CA TYR A 50 1.06 -12.73 -14.24
C TYR A 50 0.72 -14.06 -14.93
N HIS A 51 0.98 -15.19 -14.30
CA HIS A 51 0.68 -16.52 -14.84
C HIS A 51 -0.81 -16.74 -15.01
N ASN A 52 -1.63 -16.29 -14.06
CA ASN A 52 -3.08 -16.39 -14.17
C ASN A 52 -3.61 -15.51 -15.32
N TRP A 53 -3.10 -14.28 -15.44
CA TRP A 53 -3.50 -13.38 -16.52
C TRP A 53 -3.16 -13.88 -17.93
N GLN A 54 -2.02 -14.56 -18.09
CA GLN A 54 -1.57 -15.00 -19.42
C GLN A 54 -2.15 -16.32 -19.90
N ARG A 55 -2.77 -17.12 -19.01
CA ARG A 55 -3.31 -18.45 -19.35
C ARG A 55 -4.64 -18.35 -20.09
N GLU A 56 -4.92 -19.38 -20.88
CA GLU A 56 -6.27 -19.61 -21.39
C GLU A 56 -7.24 -19.80 -20.22
N GLY A 57 -8.48 -19.26 -20.31
CA GLY A 57 -9.41 -19.24 -19.18
C GLY A 57 -9.07 -18.23 -18.10
N HIS A 58 -8.30 -17.20 -18.41
CA HIS A 58 -7.88 -16.16 -17.47
C HIS A 58 -9.05 -15.47 -16.74
N THR A 59 -10.22 -15.35 -17.37
CA THR A 59 -11.42 -14.76 -16.75
C THR A 59 -11.90 -15.50 -15.50
N GLU A 60 -11.50 -16.76 -15.33
CA GLU A 60 -11.79 -17.55 -14.14
C GLU A 60 -10.69 -17.47 -13.08
N THR A 61 -9.47 -17.15 -13.49
CA THR A 61 -8.27 -17.22 -12.63
C THR A 61 -7.63 -15.87 -12.33
N TYR A 62 -7.92 -14.86 -13.16
CA TYR A 62 -7.41 -13.51 -13.00
C TYR A 62 -8.56 -12.52 -12.74
N THR A 63 -8.36 -11.63 -11.82
CA THR A 63 -9.24 -10.50 -11.54
C THR A 63 -8.40 -9.26 -11.28
N ASP A 64 -8.84 -8.10 -11.76
CA ASP A 64 -8.25 -6.82 -11.41
C ASP A 64 -8.32 -6.60 -9.90
N VAL A 65 -7.22 -6.15 -9.31
CA VAL A 65 -7.14 -5.89 -7.88
C VAL A 65 -6.81 -4.42 -7.67
N PRO A 66 -7.70 -3.64 -7.04
CA PRO A 66 -7.43 -2.24 -6.72
C PRO A 66 -6.08 -2.06 -6.01
N GLU A 67 -5.40 -0.97 -6.29
CA GLU A 67 -4.08 -0.61 -5.75
C GLU A 67 -2.94 -1.59 -6.12
N PHE A 68 -3.23 -2.69 -6.84
CA PHE A 68 -2.20 -3.65 -7.18
C PHE A 68 -2.08 -3.95 -8.66
N CYS A 69 -3.14 -4.43 -9.33
CA CYS A 69 -3.04 -4.80 -10.74
C CYS A 69 -4.32 -4.52 -11.53
N LYS A 70 -4.14 -4.19 -12.82
CA LYS A 70 -5.23 -4.03 -13.78
C LYS A 70 -4.79 -4.44 -15.17
N SER A 71 -5.63 -5.23 -15.85
CA SER A 71 -5.51 -5.51 -17.27
C SER A 71 -6.23 -4.43 -18.06
N VAL A 72 -5.56 -3.84 -19.04
CA VAL A 72 -6.09 -2.72 -19.82
C VAL A 72 -5.95 -3.04 -21.30
N SER A 73 -7.06 -2.94 -22.04
CA SER A 73 -7.08 -3.03 -23.50
C SER A 73 -6.53 -1.75 -24.13
N VAL A 74 -5.96 -1.88 -25.33
CA VAL A 74 -5.51 -0.73 -26.11
C VAL A 74 -6.71 0.04 -26.68
N ASP A 75 -7.72 -0.66 -27.18
CA ASP A 75 -8.78 -0.11 -28.04
C ASP A 75 -10.10 0.12 -27.28
N GLU A 76 -10.24 -0.26 -26.02
CA GLU A 76 -11.46 -0.07 -25.24
C GLU A 76 -11.59 1.36 -24.70
N GLU A 77 -12.83 1.77 -24.39
CA GLU A 77 -13.13 3.05 -23.75
C GLU A 77 -12.37 3.17 -22.39
N GLY A 78 -11.67 4.27 -22.23
CA GLY A 78 -10.76 4.46 -21.08
C GLY A 78 -9.47 3.65 -21.16
N GLY A 79 -9.22 2.98 -22.27
CA GLY A 79 -8.03 2.18 -22.54
C GLY A 79 -6.77 3.01 -22.81
N ILE A 80 -5.77 2.36 -23.40
CA ILE A 80 -4.45 2.96 -23.58
C ILE A 80 -4.47 4.04 -24.66
N ALA A 81 -5.22 3.83 -25.73
CA ALA A 81 -5.37 4.80 -26.82
C ALA A 81 -6.00 6.11 -26.33
N ASP A 82 -7.05 6.03 -25.53
CA ASP A 82 -7.74 7.21 -24.98
C ASP A 82 -6.86 8.06 -24.05
N LYS A 83 -5.88 7.41 -23.43
CA LYS A 83 -4.90 8.07 -22.53
C LYS A 83 -3.61 8.44 -23.26
N SER A 84 -3.69 8.66 -24.57
CA SER A 84 -2.57 9.07 -25.42
C SER A 84 -1.39 8.09 -25.34
N PHE A 85 -1.66 6.80 -25.31
CA PHE A 85 -0.67 5.73 -25.18
C PHE A 85 0.25 5.86 -23.97
N SER A 86 -0.23 6.48 -22.91
CA SER A 86 0.54 6.60 -21.67
C SER A 86 0.66 5.24 -21.00
N LEU A 87 1.88 4.83 -20.62
CA LEU A 87 2.14 3.58 -19.89
C LEU A 87 2.36 3.81 -18.38
N VAL A 88 1.80 4.88 -17.83
CA VAL A 88 1.91 5.19 -16.40
C VAL A 88 0.85 4.40 -15.62
N PRO A 89 1.23 3.45 -14.74
CA PRO A 89 0.28 2.56 -14.05
C PRO A 89 -0.79 3.28 -13.25
N SER A 90 -0.46 4.41 -12.62
CA SER A 90 -1.39 5.21 -11.81
C SER A 90 -2.55 5.83 -12.59
N LYS A 91 -2.50 5.81 -13.93
CA LYS A 91 -3.63 6.23 -14.77
C LYS A 91 -4.68 5.14 -14.96
N TYR A 92 -4.35 3.91 -14.62
CA TYR A 92 -5.19 2.72 -14.88
C TYR A 92 -5.58 1.99 -13.62
N ILE A 93 -4.63 1.80 -12.69
CA ILE A 93 -4.89 1.14 -11.42
C ILE A 93 -5.72 2.07 -10.54
N GLU A 94 -6.86 1.60 -10.10
CA GLU A 94 -7.74 2.31 -9.18
C GLU A 94 -7.15 2.29 -7.78
N PHE A 95 -7.07 3.48 -7.18
CA PHE A 95 -6.69 3.60 -5.78
C PHE A 95 -7.97 3.65 -4.94
N VAL A 96 -8.00 2.85 -3.89
CA VAL A 96 -9.09 2.89 -2.93
C VAL A 96 -8.98 4.22 -2.18
N ASN A 97 -9.99 5.07 -2.36
CA ASN A 97 -10.07 6.29 -1.57
C ASN A 97 -10.33 5.91 -0.12
N ARG A 98 -9.28 5.90 0.69
CA ARG A 98 -9.36 5.62 2.13
C ARG A 98 -9.90 6.80 2.92
N ASP A 99 -10.10 7.93 2.26
CA ASP A 99 -10.79 9.10 2.82
C ASP A 99 -12.32 8.90 2.86
N GLU A 100 -12.81 7.65 2.77
CA GLU A 100 -14.20 7.36 3.01
C GLU A 100 -14.55 7.78 4.43
N VAL A 101 -15.16 8.96 4.48
CA VAL A 101 -15.98 9.43 5.60
C VAL A 101 -15.38 9.12 6.97
N VAL A 102 -14.16 9.55 7.19
CA VAL A 102 -13.77 9.85 8.56
C VAL A 102 -14.68 11.01 8.96
N ASP A 103 -15.68 10.73 9.79
CA ASP A 103 -16.41 11.79 10.44
C ASP A 103 -15.38 12.63 11.21
N TYR A 104 -14.99 13.74 10.58
CA TYR A 104 -13.97 14.64 11.12
C TYR A 104 -14.28 15.05 12.54
N ASP A 105 -15.56 15.20 12.86
CA ASP A 105 -16.00 15.58 14.19
C ASP A 105 -15.75 14.46 15.20
N THR A 106 -16.00 13.22 14.84
CA THR A 106 -15.71 12.05 15.69
C THR A 106 -14.22 11.87 15.87
N ARG A 107 -13.45 11.94 14.79
CA ARG A 107 -11.99 11.79 14.86
C ARG A 107 -11.32 12.93 15.64
N MET A 108 -11.83 14.16 15.49
CA MET A 108 -11.35 15.31 16.27
C MET A 108 -11.60 15.14 17.76
N LYS A 109 -12.78 14.60 18.16
CA LYS A 109 -13.08 14.33 19.57
C LYS A 109 -12.17 13.24 20.14
N GLU A 110 -11.90 12.17 19.38
CA GLU A 110 -10.93 11.15 19.80
C GLU A 110 -9.55 11.73 20.02
N LEU A 111 -9.01 12.49 19.04
CA LEU A 111 -7.70 13.14 19.13
C LEU A 111 -7.63 14.13 20.27
N GLN A 112 -8.71 14.87 20.53
CA GLN A 112 -8.82 15.78 21.66
C GLN A 112 -8.74 15.04 23.00
N GLY A 113 -9.41 13.87 23.08
CA GLY A 113 -9.34 12.98 24.25
C GLY A 113 -7.94 12.42 24.46
N GLU A 114 -7.28 11.95 23.42
CA GLU A 114 -5.90 11.45 23.46
C GLU A 114 -4.93 12.55 23.90
N LEU A 115 -5.02 13.74 23.31
CA LEU A 115 -4.20 14.89 23.67
C LEU A 115 -4.38 15.30 25.14
N THR A 116 -5.61 15.36 25.61
CA THR A 116 -5.91 15.66 27.02
C THR A 116 -5.26 14.65 27.95
N ASN A 117 -5.32 13.36 27.62
CA ASN A 117 -4.66 12.31 28.41
C ASN A 117 -3.13 12.43 28.41
N ILE A 118 -2.54 12.78 27.28
CA ILE A 118 -1.08 12.99 27.16
C ILE A 118 -0.64 14.18 27.99
N LEU A 119 -1.35 15.29 27.90
CA LEU A 119 -1.05 16.51 28.68
C LEU A 119 -1.17 16.27 30.20
N ARG A 120 -2.17 15.48 30.62
CA ARG A 120 -2.30 15.10 32.02
C ARG A 120 -1.11 14.26 32.50
N LYS A 121 -0.71 13.24 31.72
CA LYS A 121 0.46 12.40 32.04
C LYS A 121 1.76 13.20 32.05
N GLU A 122 1.89 14.17 31.17
CA GLU A 122 3.03 15.09 31.14
C GLU A 122 3.09 15.90 32.39
N ALA A 123 1.98 16.50 32.84
CA ALA A 123 1.91 17.28 34.07
C ALA A 123 2.26 16.43 35.32
N GLU A 124 1.71 15.22 35.41
CA GLU A 124 2.01 14.25 36.47
C GLU A 124 3.50 13.88 36.53
N SER A 125 4.08 13.58 35.34
CA SER A 125 5.50 13.27 35.22
C SER A 125 6.39 14.45 35.58
N ARG A 126 6.03 15.64 35.16
CA ARG A 126 6.72 16.89 35.49
C ARG A 126 6.71 17.11 37.01
N GLU A 127 5.56 16.99 37.67
CA GLU A 127 5.43 17.14 39.09
C GLU A 127 6.24 16.11 39.89
N ALA A 128 6.22 14.85 39.43
CA ALA A 128 7.04 13.78 40.02
C ALA A 128 8.54 14.11 39.96
N VAL A 129 9.03 14.54 38.80
CA VAL A 129 10.44 14.98 38.66
C VAL A 129 10.78 16.12 39.56
N LEU A 130 9.95 17.19 39.60
CA LEU A 130 10.18 18.34 40.47
C LEU A 130 10.19 17.98 41.96
N SER A 131 9.32 17.04 42.36
CA SER A 131 9.28 16.51 43.72
C SER A 131 10.57 15.77 44.08
N VAL A 132 11.11 14.97 43.21
CA VAL A 132 12.40 14.27 43.41
C VAL A 132 13.55 15.29 43.55
N PHE A 133 13.65 16.27 42.67
CA PHE A 133 14.68 17.28 42.77
C PHE A 133 14.58 18.07 44.07
N LYS A 134 13.38 18.46 44.49
CA LYS A 134 13.15 19.11 45.75
C LYS A 134 13.59 18.30 46.97
N SER A 135 13.33 16.98 46.94
CA SER A 135 13.76 16.05 48.01
C SER A 135 15.29 15.91 48.08
N LEU A 136 15.99 16.14 46.99
CA LEU A 136 17.45 16.13 46.87
C LEU A 136 18.07 17.53 47.20
N GLY A 137 17.27 18.53 47.56
CA GLY A 137 17.73 19.88 47.90
C GLY A 137 18.03 20.79 46.72
N TYR A 138 17.56 20.41 45.50
CA TYR A 138 17.72 21.23 44.29
C TYR A 138 16.40 21.92 43.91
N GLU A 139 16.44 23.19 43.64
CA GLU A 139 15.30 23.94 43.10
C GLU A 139 15.47 24.12 41.58
N ILE A 140 14.54 23.56 40.81
CA ILE A 140 14.45 23.83 39.37
C ILE A 140 13.50 25.01 39.18
N LYS A 141 14.02 26.13 38.66
CA LYS A 141 13.19 27.28 38.27
C LYS A 141 12.46 26.94 36.98
N ASN A 142 11.13 26.82 37.06
CA ASN A 142 10.29 26.75 35.87
C ASN A 142 10.45 28.04 35.07
N GLN A 143 11.17 27.98 33.96
CA GLN A 143 11.10 29.01 32.92
C GLN A 143 10.15 28.44 31.83
N LEU A 144 8.89 28.78 31.92
CA LEU A 144 7.93 28.82 30.81
C LEU A 144 7.58 30.25 30.56
#